data_08bbab2ad93e3a49ad4223d44ca4e086
#
_entry.id   08bbab2ad93e3a49ad4223d44ca4e086
#
_cell.length_a   1.000
_cell.length_b   1.000
_cell.length_c   1.000
_cell.angle_alpha   90.00
_cell.angle_beta   90.00
_cell.angle_gamma   90.00
#
_symmetry.space_group_name_H-M   'P 1'
#
loop_
_entity.id
_entity.type
_entity.pdbx_description
1 polymer ?
#
loop_
_entity_poly.entity_id
_entity_poly.type
_entity_poly.pdbx_seq_one_letter_code
_entity_poly.pdbx_strand_id
1 'polypeptide(L)'
;MLKIYNTLSNKIEDFIPTVENSVKMYVCGPTVYDKAHLGHARCYITWDTLYRYLKFSGYNVTYCRNVTDVDDKILKKADEQKVLPEVITDKYYKSFSDSMKNLNCLKPDIEPRATKTIGEMIAMVKKLEQTGFAYAVDGDVYFRVEKYSKYGELSSQPIKDLMKGARVETSDKKENPLDFALWKKDEAHGYNSPWGKGRPGWHIECSAMNKKHLGDTIDIHAGGADLAFPHHENERAQSECANGCIFSKYWMHNGFVTINKEKMSKSLNNFLTIDDLLKKYDCNAIRLFILTNHYRMPVEFNDEALTAASNGAKRLINAVAGFDKNDIYDEDTIKDFKEAMDDDLNTSKALAVLFKLVDKIKKNDRADIMANTLRYLGGVLGFNFDLAKKEVSKEELLKIVEPLYDEFSVDKAVEPDKLLERIINLRKEARANKDWAKSDEIRDILLKNKIQLNDSKEGTTWQIL
;
A
#
# COMPACT_ATOMS: atom_id res chain seq x y z
N MET A 1 21.63 5.02 -12.89
CA MET A 1 20.40 5.08 -13.72
C MET A 1 19.48 3.98 -13.25
N LEU A 2 18.21 4.29 -12.98
CA LEU A 2 17.24 3.32 -12.50
C LEU A 2 17.08 2.16 -13.51
N LYS A 3 17.19 0.94 -13.00
CA LYS A 3 16.85 -0.29 -13.70
C LYS A 3 15.63 -0.92 -13.04
N ILE A 4 14.72 -1.46 -13.82
CA ILE A 4 13.51 -2.10 -13.31
C ILE A 4 13.23 -3.40 -14.06
N TYR A 5 12.70 -4.37 -13.33
CA TYR A 5 12.24 -5.60 -13.95
C TYR A 5 10.93 -5.37 -14.68
N ASN A 6 10.93 -5.66 -15.99
CA ASN A 6 9.74 -5.57 -16.82
C ASN A 6 9.14 -6.97 -17.01
N THR A 7 7.93 -7.18 -16.48
CA THR A 7 7.25 -8.48 -16.56
C THR A 7 7.00 -8.90 -17.99
N LEU A 8 6.78 -7.96 -18.92
CA LEU A 8 6.51 -8.28 -20.33
C LEU A 8 7.73 -8.89 -21.02
N SER A 9 8.90 -8.31 -20.83
CA SER A 9 10.15 -8.82 -21.41
C SER A 9 10.82 -9.90 -20.56
N ASN A 10 10.39 -10.04 -19.30
CA ASN A 10 10.96 -10.93 -18.29
C ASN A 10 12.46 -10.61 -18.00
N LYS A 11 12.82 -9.33 -18.06
CA LYS A 11 14.21 -8.83 -17.90
C LYS A 11 14.28 -7.58 -17.06
N ILE A 12 15.43 -7.32 -16.47
CA ILE A 12 15.78 -6.02 -15.89
C ILE A 12 16.25 -5.12 -17.03
N GLU A 13 15.62 -3.95 -17.14
CA GLU A 13 15.86 -2.98 -18.21
C GLU A 13 16.20 -1.61 -17.62
N ASP A 14 16.94 -0.80 -18.36
CA ASP A 14 17.14 0.61 -18.04
C ASP A 14 15.82 1.35 -18.14
N PHE A 15 15.47 2.12 -17.12
CA PHE A 15 14.23 2.91 -17.12
C PHE A 15 14.41 4.19 -17.94
N ILE A 16 13.75 4.24 -19.08
CA ILE A 16 13.74 5.39 -20.01
C ILE A 16 12.29 5.81 -20.21
N PRO A 17 11.83 6.95 -19.64
CA PRO A 17 10.47 7.41 -19.85
C PRO A 17 10.19 7.79 -21.30
N THR A 18 8.92 7.80 -21.69
CA THR A 18 8.47 8.17 -23.05
C THR A 18 8.74 9.65 -23.34
N VAL A 19 8.60 10.48 -22.31
CA VAL A 19 8.91 11.91 -22.36
C VAL A 19 9.99 12.19 -21.34
N GLU A 20 11.07 12.83 -21.75
CA GLU A 20 12.20 13.14 -20.88
C GLU A 20 11.73 13.82 -19.58
N ASN A 21 12.23 13.35 -18.44
CA ASN A 21 11.91 13.84 -17.10
C ASN A 21 10.43 13.77 -16.69
N SER A 22 9.56 13.11 -17.49
CA SER A 22 8.13 12.97 -17.19
C SER A 22 7.74 11.49 -17.20
N VAL A 23 7.04 11.04 -16.15
CA VAL A 23 6.64 9.63 -15.99
C VAL A 23 5.14 9.55 -15.78
N LYS A 24 4.48 8.75 -16.61
CA LYS A 24 3.07 8.38 -16.47
C LYS A 24 2.99 7.01 -15.82
N MET A 25 2.47 6.95 -14.60
CA MET A 25 2.36 5.73 -13.80
C MET A 25 0.90 5.42 -13.49
N TYR A 26 0.45 4.22 -13.85
CA TYR A 26 -0.87 3.71 -13.50
C TYR A 26 -0.75 2.51 -12.58
N VAL A 27 -1.53 2.49 -11.51
CA VAL A 27 -1.64 1.35 -10.58
C VAL A 27 -3.09 0.95 -10.48
N CYS A 28 -3.40 -0.33 -10.72
CA CYS A 28 -4.75 -0.84 -10.53
C CYS A 28 -5.21 -0.64 -9.09
N GLY A 29 -6.37 0.01 -8.95
CA GLY A 29 -6.97 0.35 -7.68
C GLY A 29 -7.86 -0.75 -7.11
N PRO A 30 -8.45 -0.54 -5.93
CA PRO A 30 -9.29 -1.52 -5.28
C PRO A 30 -10.71 -1.56 -5.87
N THR A 31 -11.34 -2.74 -5.80
CA THR A 31 -12.80 -2.84 -5.85
C THR A 31 -13.34 -2.56 -4.44
N VAL A 32 -14.12 -1.49 -4.29
CA VAL A 32 -14.54 -0.96 -3.00
C VAL A 32 -15.82 -1.60 -2.46
N TYR A 33 -15.74 -2.89 -2.16
CA TYR A 33 -16.85 -3.65 -1.57
C TYR A 33 -16.55 -4.16 -0.16
N ASP A 34 -15.29 -4.09 0.31
CA ASP A 34 -14.89 -4.57 1.63
C ASP A 34 -13.66 -3.81 2.15
N LYS A 35 -13.29 -4.05 3.43
CA LYS A 35 -12.10 -3.46 4.06
C LYS A 35 -10.82 -3.85 3.35
N ALA A 36 -9.87 -2.91 3.33
CA ALA A 36 -8.54 -3.16 2.83
C ALA A 36 -7.76 -4.12 3.75
N HIS A 37 -6.95 -4.98 3.16
CA HIS A 37 -6.19 -6.03 3.84
C HIS A 37 -4.69 -5.92 3.59
N LEU A 38 -3.89 -6.75 4.26
CA LEU A 38 -2.44 -6.74 4.17
C LEU A 38 -1.90 -6.88 2.73
N GLY A 39 -2.61 -7.61 1.84
CA GLY A 39 -2.26 -7.67 0.41
C GLY A 39 -2.36 -6.31 -0.28
N HIS A 40 -3.38 -5.50 0.07
CA HIS A 40 -3.47 -4.11 -0.40
C HIS A 40 -2.34 -3.25 0.18
N ALA A 41 -1.99 -3.42 1.46
CA ALA A 41 -0.84 -2.73 2.06
C ALA A 41 0.45 -3.08 1.30
N ARG A 42 0.67 -4.36 0.98
CA ARG A 42 1.83 -4.81 0.18
C ARG A 42 1.89 -4.10 -1.17
N CYS A 43 0.79 -4.08 -1.89
CA CYS A 43 0.70 -3.45 -3.20
C CYS A 43 0.96 -1.93 -3.11
N TYR A 44 0.18 -1.22 -2.30
CA TYR A 44 0.22 0.24 -2.32
C TYR A 44 1.43 0.84 -1.61
N ILE A 45 2.01 0.20 -0.60
CA ILE A 45 3.30 0.63 -0.03
C ILE A 45 4.44 0.44 -1.05
N THR A 46 4.43 -0.66 -1.80
CA THR A 46 5.44 -0.89 -2.85
C THR A 46 5.38 0.22 -3.91
N TRP A 47 4.19 0.52 -4.42
CA TRP A 47 4.05 1.49 -5.51
C TRP A 47 4.13 2.95 -5.03
N ASP A 48 3.77 3.23 -3.78
CA ASP A 48 4.06 4.50 -3.12
C ASP A 48 5.57 4.73 -3.00
N THR A 49 6.34 3.69 -2.69
CA THR A 49 7.80 3.77 -2.62
C THR A 49 8.41 4.04 -4.00
N LEU A 50 7.91 3.41 -5.06
CA LEU A 50 8.32 3.72 -6.43
C LEU A 50 7.97 5.17 -6.80
N TYR A 51 6.74 5.62 -6.53
CA TYR A 51 6.30 6.99 -6.79
C TYR A 51 7.19 8.02 -6.09
N ARG A 52 7.50 7.81 -4.80
CA ARG A 52 8.41 8.67 -4.03
C ARG A 52 9.83 8.64 -4.58
N TYR A 53 10.34 7.46 -4.94
CA TYR A 53 11.69 7.32 -5.49
C TYR A 53 11.85 7.99 -6.85
N LEU A 54 10.89 7.86 -7.74
CA LEU A 54 10.88 8.57 -9.03
C LEU A 54 10.93 10.09 -8.83
N LYS A 55 10.12 10.64 -7.91
CA LYS A 55 10.16 12.07 -7.56
C LYS A 55 11.50 12.48 -6.95
N PHE A 56 12.05 11.68 -6.04
CA PHE A 56 13.38 11.89 -5.46
C PHE A 56 14.48 11.86 -6.54
N SER A 57 14.33 11.07 -7.58
CA SER A 57 15.25 10.98 -8.72
C SER A 57 15.08 12.13 -9.72
N GLY A 58 14.16 13.08 -9.47
CA GLY A 58 13.98 14.28 -10.29
C GLY A 58 12.91 14.17 -11.37
N TYR A 59 12.17 13.05 -11.46
CA TYR A 59 11.09 12.91 -12.43
C TYR A 59 9.84 13.68 -11.99
N ASN A 60 9.16 14.30 -12.98
CA ASN A 60 7.78 14.76 -12.83
C ASN A 60 6.83 13.59 -13.08
N VAL A 61 6.24 13.06 -12.02
CA VAL A 61 5.42 11.85 -12.08
C VAL A 61 3.95 12.21 -12.02
N THR A 62 3.17 11.71 -12.98
CA THR A 62 1.70 11.70 -12.92
C THR A 62 1.25 10.30 -12.50
N TYR A 63 0.84 10.15 -11.26
CA TYR A 63 0.37 8.90 -10.70
C TYR A 63 -1.16 8.81 -10.73
N CYS A 64 -1.69 7.83 -11.46
CA CYS A 64 -3.10 7.51 -11.55
C CYS A 64 -3.39 6.17 -10.85
N ARG A 65 -4.43 6.13 -10.00
CA ARG A 65 -4.96 4.91 -9.39
C ARG A 65 -6.47 4.94 -9.46
N ASN A 66 -7.09 3.97 -10.12
CA ASN A 66 -8.54 3.92 -10.22
C ASN A 66 -9.23 3.45 -8.93
N VAL A 67 -10.55 3.65 -8.92
CA VAL A 67 -11.47 3.06 -7.95
C VAL A 67 -12.53 2.30 -8.74
N THR A 68 -12.58 0.98 -8.61
CA THR A 68 -13.65 0.14 -9.15
C THR A 68 -14.84 0.20 -8.20
N ASP A 69 -15.83 1.00 -8.58
CA ASP A 69 -17.07 1.23 -7.83
C ASP A 69 -18.33 0.67 -8.54
N VAL A 70 -18.12 -0.21 -9.52
CA VAL A 70 -19.15 -1.03 -10.18
C VAL A 70 -18.61 -2.45 -10.36
N ASP A 71 -19.23 -3.45 -9.70
CA ASP A 71 -18.80 -4.85 -9.74
C ASP A 71 -19.91 -5.74 -9.15
N ASP A 72 -19.99 -7.00 -9.58
CA ASP A 72 -20.97 -7.98 -9.08
C ASP A 72 -20.93 -8.14 -7.54
N LYS A 73 -19.74 -8.02 -6.93
CA LYS A 73 -19.57 -8.12 -5.47
C LYS A 73 -20.15 -6.92 -4.74
N ILE A 74 -20.12 -5.74 -5.37
CA ILE A 74 -20.72 -4.51 -4.82
C ILE A 74 -22.24 -4.65 -4.84
N LEU A 75 -22.82 -5.06 -5.98
CA LEU A 75 -24.25 -5.25 -6.13
C LEU A 75 -24.79 -6.31 -5.16
N LYS A 76 -24.15 -7.47 -5.12
CA LYS A 76 -24.51 -8.55 -4.18
C LYS A 76 -24.51 -8.06 -2.73
N LYS A 77 -23.49 -7.29 -2.32
CA LYS A 77 -23.41 -6.78 -0.96
C LYS A 77 -24.44 -5.69 -0.67
N ALA A 78 -24.78 -4.88 -1.66
CA ALA A 78 -25.84 -3.89 -1.57
C ALA A 78 -27.21 -4.56 -1.38
N ASP A 79 -27.49 -5.61 -2.15
CA ASP A 79 -28.74 -6.41 -2.05
C ASP A 79 -28.83 -7.10 -0.68
N GLU A 80 -27.74 -7.74 -0.22
CA GLU A 80 -27.68 -8.39 1.11
C GLU A 80 -27.96 -7.41 2.25
N GLN A 81 -27.49 -6.17 2.13
CA GLN A 81 -27.68 -5.11 3.13
C GLN A 81 -28.93 -4.26 2.88
N LYS A 82 -29.64 -4.48 1.77
CA LYS A 82 -30.83 -3.70 1.34
C LYS A 82 -30.56 -2.20 1.27
N VAL A 83 -29.42 -1.82 0.69
CA VAL A 83 -28.99 -0.45 0.47
C VAL A 83 -28.61 -0.22 -0.99
N LEU A 84 -28.49 1.05 -1.39
CA LEU A 84 -28.00 1.38 -2.72
C LEU A 84 -26.49 1.03 -2.87
N PRO A 85 -26.02 0.62 -4.06
CA PRO A 85 -24.61 0.32 -4.31
C PRO A 85 -23.64 1.44 -3.90
N GLU A 86 -24.05 2.71 -4.08
CA GLU A 86 -23.27 3.88 -3.71
C GLU A 86 -22.97 3.94 -2.20
N VAL A 87 -23.90 3.50 -1.35
CA VAL A 87 -23.68 3.43 0.11
C VAL A 87 -22.55 2.48 0.45
N ILE A 88 -22.48 1.34 -0.25
CA ILE A 88 -21.39 0.36 -0.09
C ILE A 88 -20.07 0.96 -0.57
N THR A 89 -20.05 1.50 -1.79
CA THR A 89 -18.82 2.01 -2.41
C THR A 89 -18.26 3.20 -1.65
N ASP A 90 -19.06 4.15 -1.22
CA ASP A 90 -18.59 5.32 -0.46
C ASP A 90 -18.05 4.93 0.92
N LYS A 91 -18.73 3.99 1.62
CA LYS A 91 -18.26 3.45 2.89
C LYS A 91 -16.86 2.80 2.76
N TYR A 92 -16.69 1.91 1.79
CA TYR A 92 -15.45 1.17 1.65
C TYR A 92 -14.33 1.95 0.95
N TYR A 93 -14.69 2.90 0.07
CA TYR A 93 -13.73 3.87 -0.44
C TYR A 93 -13.16 4.75 0.68
N LYS A 94 -14.04 5.26 1.56
CA LYS A 94 -13.57 6.03 2.73
C LYS A 94 -12.64 5.20 3.60
N SER A 95 -13.03 3.97 3.95
CA SER A 95 -12.20 3.06 4.75
C SER A 95 -10.85 2.79 4.08
N PHE A 96 -10.83 2.55 2.77
CA PHE A 96 -9.61 2.36 2.00
C PHE A 96 -8.71 3.61 2.01
N SER A 97 -9.29 4.78 1.75
CA SER A 97 -8.56 6.05 1.75
C SER A 97 -7.94 6.35 3.11
N ASP A 98 -8.70 6.13 4.20
CA ASP A 98 -8.22 6.29 5.57
C ASP A 98 -7.07 5.29 5.86
N SER A 99 -7.20 4.04 5.43
CA SER A 99 -6.14 3.02 5.56
C SER A 99 -4.86 3.43 4.83
N MET A 100 -4.95 3.96 3.60
CA MET A 100 -3.78 4.43 2.84
C MET A 100 -3.10 5.63 3.52
N LYS A 101 -3.88 6.58 4.00
CA LYS A 101 -3.38 7.73 4.78
C LYS A 101 -2.67 7.25 6.05
N ASN A 102 -3.28 6.33 6.79
CA ASN A 102 -2.72 5.79 8.04
C ASN A 102 -1.47 4.94 7.80
N LEU A 103 -1.29 4.37 6.61
CA LEU A 103 -0.04 3.72 6.17
C LEU A 103 1.01 4.70 5.63
N ASN A 104 0.74 6.02 5.70
CA ASN A 104 1.60 7.07 5.15
C ASN A 104 1.85 6.90 3.63
N CYS A 105 0.89 6.35 2.88
CA CYS A 105 0.93 6.36 1.43
C CYS A 105 0.48 7.71 0.89
N LEU A 106 1.19 8.25 -0.10
CA LEU A 106 0.80 9.47 -0.79
C LEU A 106 -0.50 9.26 -1.56
N LYS A 107 -1.30 10.32 -1.63
CA LYS A 107 -2.47 10.30 -2.49
C LYS A 107 -2.03 10.31 -3.96
N PRO A 108 -2.67 9.52 -4.85
CA PRO A 108 -2.42 9.63 -6.29
C PRO A 108 -2.83 11.02 -6.80
N ASP A 109 -2.18 11.47 -7.87
CA ASP A 109 -2.52 12.75 -8.52
C ASP A 109 -3.90 12.69 -9.17
N ILE A 110 -4.25 11.50 -9.70
CA ILE A 110 -5.53 11.24 -10.37
C ILE A 110 -6.12 9.96 -9.82
N GLU A 111 -7.37 10.03 -9.33
CA GLU A 111 -8.09 8.88 -8.76
C GLU A 111 -9.50 8.76 -9.37
N PRO A 112 -9.62 8.22 -10.61
CA PRO A 112 -10.89 8.13 -11.31
C PRO A 112 -11.74 6.99 -10.76
N ARG A 113 -13.08 7.19 -10.77
CA ARG A 113 -14.07 6.16 -10.47
C ARG A 113 -14.62 5.55 -11.76
N ALA A 114 -14.82 4.24 -11.79
CA ALA A 114 -15.37 3.50 -12.94
C ALA A 114 -16.74 4.05 -13.35
N THR A 115 -17.63 4.31 -12.39
CA THR A 115 -18.99 4.88 -12.64
C THR A 115 -18.96 6.26 -13.31
N LYS A 116 -17.86 7.00 -13.23
CA LYS A 116 -17.68 8.31 -13.86
C LYS A 116 -16.97 8.24 -15.22
N THR A 117 -16.78 7.02 -15.73
CA THR A 117 -16.00 6.78 -16.97
C THR A 117 -16.74 5.84 -17.94
N ILE A 118 -18.04 5.60 -17.71
CA ILE A 118 -18.87 4.67 -18.51
C ILE A 118 -18.88 5.07 -20.00
N GLY A 119 -18.97 6.37 -20.31
CA GLY A 119 -18.97 6.84 -21.70
C GLY A 119 -17.71 6.48 -22.46
N GLU A 120 -16.54 6.62 -21.83
CA GLU A 120 -15.24 6.26 -22.40
C GLU A 120 -15.09 4.73 -22.58
N MET A 121 -15.62 3.94 -21.65
CA MET A 121 -15.66 2.50 -21.78
C MET A 121 -16.52 2.07 -22.97
N ILE A 122 -17.72 2.61 -23.12
CA ILE A 122 -18.60 2.36 -24.29
C ILE A 122 -17.89 2.77 -25.58
N ALA A 123 -17.21 3.92 -25.60
CA ALA A 123 -16.49 4.38 -26.78
C ALA A 123 -15.34 3.42 -27.16
N MET A 124 -14.60 2.91 -26.17
CA MET A 124 -13.52 1.95 -26.41
C MET A 124 -14.06 0.59 -26.90
N VAL A 125 -15.13 0.09 -26.32
CA VAL A 125 -15.77 -1.17 -26.75
C VAL A 125 -16.28 -1.03 -28.19
N LYS A 126 -16.94 0.08 -28.56
CA LYS A 126 -17.34 0.38 -29.94
C LYS A 126 -16.16 0.38 -30.91
N LYS A 127 -15.03 0.98 -30.48
CA LYS A 127 -13.82 0.98 -31.30
C LYS A 127 -13.28 -0.42 -31.55
N LEU A 128 -13.26 -1.27 -30.51
CA LEU A 128 -12.85 -2.67 -30.62
C LEU A 128 -13.79 -3.48 -31.54
N GLU A 129 -15.09 -3.21 -31.48
CA GLU A 129 -16.08 -3.83 -32.37
C GLU A 129 -15.87 -3.39 -33.83
N GLN A 130 -15.68 -2.09 -34.09
CA GLN A 130 -15.40 -1.54 -35.42
C GLN A 130 -14.11 -2.09 -36.05
N THR A 131 -13.11 -2.38 -35.22
CA THR A 131 -11.84 -2.97 -35.69
C THR A 131 -11.86 -4.50 -35.71
N GLY A 132 -13.01 -5.11 -35.36
CA GLY A 132 -13.25 -6.56 -35.42
C GLY A 132 -12.65 -7.34 -34.26
N PHE A 133 -12.10 -6.68 -33.23
CA PHE A 133 -11.59 -7.32 -32.01
C PHE A 133 -12.68 -7.62 -30.97
N ALA A 134 -13.90 -7.13 -31.18
CA ALA A 134 -15.02 -7.43 -30.32
C ALA A 134 -16.26 -7.84 -31.14
N TYR A 135 -17.23 -8.50 -30.48
CA TYR A 135 -18.52 -8.89 -31.04
C TYR A 135 -19.62 -8.84 -30.00
N ALA A 136 -20.83 -8.50 -30.40
CA ALA A 136 -22.00 -8.43 -29.56
C ALA A 136 -22.88 -9.69 -29.73
N VAL A 137 -23.37 -10.22 -28.60
CA VAL A 137 -24.33 -11.34 -28.57
C VAL A 137 -25.34 -11.10 -27.45
N ASP A 138 -26.63 -11.01 -27.79
CA ASP A 138 -27.75 -10.90 -26.85
C ASP A 138 -27.59 -9.78 -25.79
N GLY A 139 -26.92 -8.69 -26.14
CA GLY A 139 -26.66 -7.54 -25.26
C GLY A 139 -25.38 -7.63 -24.45
N ASP A 140 -24.66 -8.75 -24.51
CA ASP A 140 -23.29 -8.88 -24.04
C ASP A 140 -22.31 -8.51 -25.15
N VAL A 141 -21.09 -8.04 -24.80
CA VAL A 141 -20.02 -7.82 -25.78
C VAL A 141 -18.75 -8.49 -25.28
N TYR A 142 -18.11 -9.26 -26.15
CA TYR A 142 -16.91 -10.03 -25.84
C TYR A 142 -15.73 -9.59 -26.69
N PHE A 143 -14.52 -9.66 -26.12
CA PHE A 143 -13.26 -9.49 -26.84
C PHE A 143 -12.84 -10.82 -27.49
N ARG A 144 -12.42 -10.78 -28.76
CA ARG A 144 -11.90 -11.93 -29.52
C ARG A 144 -10.42 -12.13 -29.24
N VAL A 145 -10.09 -13.00 -28.29
CA VAL A 145 -8.71 -13.25 -27.85
C VAL A 145 -7.82 -13.75 -29.01
N GLU A 146 -8.33 -14.65 -29.86
CA GLU A 146 -7.56 -15.25 -30.98
C GLU A 146 -7.09 -14.22 -32.01
N LYS A 147 -7.76 -13.07 -32.13
CA LYS A 147 -7.34 -12.01 -33.05
C LYS A 147 -6.16 -11.19 -32.57
N TYR A 148 -5.84 -11.23 -31.28
CA TYR A 148 -4.69 -10.55 -30.72
C TYR A 148 -3.52 -11.50 -30.55
N SER A 149 -2.63 -11.55 -31.56
CA SER A 149 -1.52 -12.51 -31.64
C SER A 149 -0.52 -12.46 -30.48
N LYS A 150 -0.50 -11.34 -29.72
CA LYS A 150 0.39 -11.16 -28.57
C LYS A 150 -0.25 -11.56 -27.22
N TYR A 151 -1.47 -12.14 -27.25
CA TYR A 151 -2.14 -12.56 -26.03
C TYR A 151 -1.38 -13.69 -25.32
N GLY A 152 -1.14 -13.54 -24.01
CA GLY A 152 -0.37 -14.47 -23.19
C GLY A 152 1.12 -14.12 -23.06
N GLU A 153 1.62 -13.09 -23.78
CA GLU A 153 3.03 -12.66 -23.66
C GLU A 153 3.33 -12.07 -22.27
N LEU A 154 2.42 -11.26 -21.72
CA LEU A 154 2.63 -10.63 -20.41
C LEU A 154 2.65 -11.66 -19.28
N SER A 155 1.77 -12.63 -19.32
CA SER A 155 1.70 -13.70 -18.32
C SER A 155 2.77 -14.79 -18.50
N SER A 156 3.50 -14.76 -19.63
CA SER A 156 4.51 -15.77 -20.00
C SER A 156 3.95 -17.20 -19.97
N GLN A 157 2.64 -17.37 -20.20
CA GLN A 157 1.97 -18.66 -20.16
C GLN A 157 1.40 -19.02 -21.55
N PRO A 158 1.59 -20.26 -22.01
CA PRO A 158 0.93 -20.74 -23.21
C PRO A 158 -0.59 -20.63 -23.08
N ILE A 159 -1.28 -20.18 -24.13
CA ILE A 159 -2.73 -20.02 -24.16
C ILE A 159 -3.46 -21.29 -23.70
N LYS A 160 -2.94 -22.48 -24.05
CA LYS A 160 -3.51 -23.77 -23.64
C LYS A 160 -3.49 -24.03 -22.13
N ASP A 161 -2.51 -23.46 -21.41
CA ASP A 161 -2.39 -23.61 -19.95
C ASP A 161 -3.22 -22.55 -19.22
N LEU A 162 -3.41 -21.39 -19.84
CA LEU A 162 -4.32 -20.33 -19.37
C LEU A 162 -5.77 -20.83 -19.28
N MET A 163 -6.18 -21.73 -20.19
CA MET A 163 -7.51 -22.37 -20.13
C MET A 163 -7.72 -23.28 -18.92
N LYS A 164 -6.65 -23.89 -18.38
CA LYS A 164 -6.76 -24.83 -17.24
C LYS A 164 -6.81 -24.13 -15.89
N GLY A 165 -6.25 -22.93 -15.77
CA GLY A 165 -6.09 -22.20 -14.50
C GLY A 165 -7.03 -20.99 -14.32
N ALA A 166 -7.59 -20.47 -15.41
CA ALA A 166 -8.49 -19.34 -15.35
C ALA A 166 -9.90 -19.79 -14.90
N ARG A 167 -10.57 -18.96 -14.10
CA ARG A 167 -12.04 -19.01 -13.97
C ARG A 167 -12.63 -18.57 -15.31
N VAL A 168 -12.62 -19.47 -16.31
CA VAL A 168 -13.29 -19.25 -17.58
C VAL A 168 -14.78 -19.39 -17.27
N GLU A 169 -15.50 -18.27 -17.26
CA GLU A 169 -16.95 -18.31 -17.29
C GLU A 169 -17.34 -19.02 -18.60
N THR A 170 -17.73 -20.29 -18.51
CA THR A 170 -18.26 -21.02 -19.63
C THR A 170 -19.62 -20.43 -20.00
N SER A 171 -19.71 -19.87 -21.18
CA SER A 171 -20.97 -19.35 -21.71
C SER A 171 -21.09 -19.84 -23.16
N ASP A 172 -22.23 -20.42 -23.50
CA ASP A 172 -22.56 -20.83 -24.88
C ASP A 172 -22.63 -19.66 -25.88
N LYS A 173 -22.58 -18.43 -25.36
CA LYS A 173 -22.55 -17.20 -26.15
C LYS A 173 -21.18 -16.82 -26.71
N LYS A 174 -20.09 -17.39 -26.18
CA LYS A 174 -18.73 -17.04 -26.60
C LYS A 174 -18.32 -17.81 -27.86
N GLU A 175 -17.71 -17.08 -28.83
CA GLU A 175 -17.09 -17.69 -30.00
C GLU A 175 -15.91 -18.59 -29.60
N ASN A 176 -15.13 -18.15 -28.59
CA ASN A 176 -14.03 -18.92 -28.02
C ASN A 176 -14.09 -18.89 -26.47
N PRO A 177 -13.82 -19.98 -25.76
CA PRO A 177 -13.83 -20.01 -24.29
C PRO A 177 -12.91 -18.96 -23.63
N LEU A 178 -11.83 -18.54 -24.28
CA LEU A 178 -10.91 -17.52 -23.77
C LEU A 178 -11.45 -16.10 -23.93
N ASP A 179 -12.46 -15.88 -24.75
CA ASP A 179 -13.02 -14.55 -24.93
C ASP A 179 -13.56 -14.03 -23.60
N PHE A 180 -13.34 -12.77 -23.32
CA PHE A 180 -13.73 -12.15 -22.06
C PHE A 180 -14.70 -10.99 -22.27
N ALA A 181 -15.57 -10.76 -21.29
CA ALA A 181 -16.61 -9.76 -21.38
C ALA A 181 -16.02 -8.34 -21.33
N LEU A 182 -16.41 -7.52 -22.30
CA LEU A 182 -16.18 -6.07 -22.35
C LEU A 182 -17.41 -5.32 -21.81
N TRP A 183 -18.61 -5.88 -22.08
CA TRP A 183 -19.89 -5.35 -21.62
C TRP A 183 -20.80 -6.52 -21.28
N LYS A 184 -21.47 -6.45 -20.13
CA LYS A 184 -22.40 -7.49 -19.65
C LYS A 184 -23.80 -6.92 -19.60
N LYS A 185 -24.77 -7.56 -20.23
CA LYS A 185 -26.18 -7.21 -20.14
C LYS A 185 -26.65 -7.18 -18.69
N ASP A 186 -27.30 -6.11 -18.28
CA ASP A 186 -27.89 -5.95 -16.94
C ASP A 186 -29.05 -4.98 -17.01
N GLU A 187 -30.26 -5.51 -16.98
CA GLU A 187 -31.49 -4.68 -17.05
C GLU A 187 -31.78 -3.94 -15.75
N ALA A 188 -31.32 -4.47 -14.61
CA ALA A 188 -31.63 -3.93 -13.28
C ALA A 188 -30.70 -2.77 -12.89
N HIS A 189 -29.38 -2.96 -13.06
CA HIS A 189 -28.36 -2.02 -12.59
C HIS A 189 -27.51 -1.44 -13.73
N GLY A 190 -27.90 -1.75 -15.00
CA GLY A 190 -27.11 -1.40 -16.17
C GLY A 190 -27.24 0.06 -16.60
N TYR A 191 -26.18 0.53 -17.25
CA TYR A 191 -26.12 1.81 -17.95
C TYR A 191 -26.62 1.65 -19.38
N ASN A 192 -27.19 2.72 -19.96
CA ASN A 192 -27.60 2.69 -21.36
C ASN A 192 -26.38 2.58 -22.30
N SER A 193 -26.44 1.67 -23.24
CA SER A 193 -25.40 1.46 -24.25
C SER A 193 -26.02 1.12 -25.61
N PRO A 194 -25.22 1.11 -26.71
CA PRO A 194 -25.71 0.65 -28.03
C PRO A 194 -26.17 -0.81 -28.05
N TRP A 195 -25.75 -1.62 -27.09
CA TRP A 195 -26.08 -3.04 -26.95
C TRP A 195 -27.25 -3.31 -26.01
N GLY A 196 -27.86 -2.27 -25.49
CA GLY A 196 -28.87 -2.32 -24.45
C GLY A 196 -28.33 -1.91 -23.06
N LYS A 197 -29.15 -2.10 -22.02
CA LYS A 197 -28.70 -1.84 -20.66
C LYS A 197 -27.69 -2.89 -20.23
N GLY A 198 -26.59 -2.42 -19.62
CA GLY A 198 -25.54 -3.32 -19.18
C GLY A 198 -24.47 -2.63 -18.33
N ARG A 199 -23.47 -3.39 -17.94
CA ARG A 199 -22.33 -2.93 -17.13
C ARG A 199 -21.01 -3.26 -17.82
N PRO A 200 -19.96 -2.45 -17.58
CA PRO A 200 -18.64 -2.77 -18.12
C PRO A 200 -18.12 -4.10 -17.57
N GLY A 201 -17.37 -4.81 -18.37
CA GLY A 201 -16.47 -5.86 -17.89
C GLY A 201 -15.37 -5.26 -17.02
N TRP A 202 -14.89 -6.00 -16.05
CA TRP A 202 -13.88 -5.50 -15.09
C TRP A 202 -12.59 -4.96 -15.73
N HIS A 203 -12.19 -5.51 -16.89
CA HIS A 203 -10.92 -5.16 -17.51
C HIS A 203 -10.98 -3.86 -18.35
N ILE A 204 -12.14 -3.52 -18.92
CA ILE A 204 -12.29 -2.35 -19.77
C ILE A 204 -12.21 -1.04 -18.97
N GLU A 205 -12.50 -1.11 -17.68
CA GLU A 205 -12.48 0.04 -16.78
C GLU A 205 -11.11 0.71 -16.77
N CYS A 206 -10.06 -0.06 -16.44
CA CYS A 206 -8.69 0.45 -16.35
C CYS A 206 -8.17 0.92 -17.71
N SER A 207 -8.46 0.20 -18.79
CA SER A 207 -8.07 0.62 -20.15
C SER A 207 -8.66 1.97 -20.54
N ALA A 208 -9.96 2.18 -20.27
CA ALA A 208 -10.64 3.42 -20.59
C ALA A 208 -10.21 4.58 -19.68
N MET A 209 -10.08 4.34 -18.37
CA MET A 209 -9.62 5.35 -17.42
C MET A 209 -8.18 5.77 -17.70
N ASN A 210 -7.31 4.81 -18.01
CA ASN A 210 -5.93 5.10 -18.40
C ASN A 210 -5.88 6.00 -19.63
N LYS A 211 -6.57 5.60 -20.72
CA LYS A 211 -6.63 6.40 -21.94
C LYS A 211 -7.11 7.83 -21.70
N LYS A 212 -8.17 7.99 -20.90
CA LYS A 212 -8.74 9.31 -20.58
C LYS A 212 -7.77 10.21 -19.83
N HIS A 213 -7.03 9.67 -18.88
CA HIS A 213 -6.25 10.48 -17.95
C HIS A 213 -4.76 10.54 -18.25
N LEU A 214 -4.20 9.49 -18.85
CA LEU A 214 -2.76 9.39 -19.13
C LEU A 214 -2.45 9.29 -20.64
N GLY A 215 -3.45 8.98 -21.47
CA GLY A 215 -3.31 8.84 -22.93
C GLY A 215 -3.13 7.39 -23.37
N ASP A 216 -2.75 7.22 -24.64
CA ASP A 216 -2.73 5.90 -25.29
C ASP A 216 -1.54 5.04 -24.85
N THR A 217 -0.42 5.66 -24.51
CA THR A 217 0.79 4.99 -24.01
C THR A 217 1.23 5.60 -22.68
N ILE A 218 1.58 4.72 -21.73
CA ILE A 218 2.14 5.10 -20.42
C ILE A 218 3.51 4.49 -20.21
N ASP A 219 4.23 5.00 -19.22
CA ASP A 219 5.56 4.47 -18.89
C ASP A 219 5.44 3.22 -18.02
N ILE A 220 4.71 3.28 -16.92
CA ILE A 220 4.60 2.19 -15.95
C ILE A 220 3.15 1.81 -15.72
N HIS A 221 2.84 0.51 -15.88
CA HIS A 221 1.62 -0.11 -15.39
C HIS A 221 1.96 -1.10 -14.30
N ALA A 222 1.37 -0.94 -13.09
CA ALA A 222 1.75 -1.72 -11.93
C ALA A 222 0.56 -2.27 -11.13
N GLY A 223 0.79 -3.37 -10.41
CA GLY A 223 -0.20 -4.00 -9.55
C GLY A 223 0.32 -5.23 -8.83
N GLY A 224 -0.56 -6.01 -8.22
CA GLY A 224 -0.23 -7.31 -7.63
C GLY A 224 0.04 -8.37 -8.71
N ALA A 225 0.86 -9.38 -8.40
CA ALA A 225 1.16 -10.47 -9.33
C ALA A 225 -0.07 -11.27 -9.77
N ASP A 226 -1.16 -11.24 -9.00
CA ASP A 226 -2.45 -11.85 -9.37
C ASP A 226 -3.20 -11.09 -10.45
N LEU A 227 -2.83 -9.84 -10.71
CA LEU A 227 -3.41 -9.04 -11.78
C LEU A 227 -2.72 -9.29 -13.13
N ALA A 228 -1.49 -9.84 -13.15
CA ALA A 228 -0.78 -10.09 -14.39
C ALA A 228 -1.65 -10.89 -15.37
N PHE A 229 -2.36 -11.91 -14.86
CA PHE A 229 -3.35 -12.66 -15.59
C PHE A 229 -4.60 -12.93 -14.73
N PRO A 230 -5.83 -12.73 -15.27
CA PRO A 230 -6.11 -12.28 -16.64
C PRO A 230 -6.17 -10.74 -16.78
N HIS A 231 -6.16 -9.96 -15.70
CA HIS A 231 -6.56 -8.55 -15.70
C HIS A 231 -5.66 -7.67 -16.59
N HIS A 232 -4.37 -7.61 -16.32
CA HIS A 232 -3.42 -6.78 -17.08
C HIS A 232 -3.20 -7.29 -18.51
N GLU A 233 -3.23 -8.61 -18.72
CA GLU A 233 -3.20 -9.19 -20.08
C GLU A 233 -4.39 -8.71 -20.91
N ASN A 234 -5.60 -8.72 -20.32
CA ASN A 234 -6.82 -8.25 -20.97
C ASN A 234 -6.81 -6.74 -21.20
N GLU A 235 -6.31 -5.95 -20.25
CA GLU A 235 -6.14 -4.50 -20.42
C GLU A 235 -5.18 -4.18 -21.57
N ARG A 236 -4.06 -4.90 -21.64
CA ARG A 236 -3.08 -4.76 -22.74
C ARG A 236 -3.74 -5.05 -24.08
N ALA A 237 -4.44 -6.17 -24.20
CA ALA A 237 -5.13 -6.56 -25.40
C ALA A 237 -6.17 -5.50 -25.84
N GLN A 238 -7.02 -5.06 -24.92
CA GLN A 238 -8.01 -4.01 -25.17
C GLN A 238 -7.37 -2.70 -25.64
N SER A 239 -6.38 -2.23 -24.91
CA SER A 239 -5.77 -0.93 -25.16
C SER A 239 -4.96 -0.93 -26.45
N GLU A 240 -4.13 -1.95 -26.71
CA GLU A 240 -3.32 -2.04 -27.93
C GLU A 240 -4.18 -2.22 -29.18
N CYS A 241 -5.25 -3.05 -29.10
CA CYS A 241 -6.17 -3.23 -30.22
C CYS A 241 -7.06 -2.02 -30.50
N ALA A 242 -7.46 -1.28 -29.45
CA ALA A 242 -8.27 -0.08 -29.63
C ALA A 242 -7.45 1.13 -30.15
N ASN A 243 -6.18 1.25 -29.69
CA ASN A 243 -5.37 2.44 -29.96
C ASN A 243 -4.32 2.25 -31.04
N GLY A 244 -3.96 1.00 -31.39
CA GLY A 244 -2.95 0.69 -32.42
C GLY A 244 -1.51 0.99 -32.00
N CYS A 245 -1.24 1.13 -30.71
CA CYS A 245 0.09 1.43 -30.15
C CYS A 245 0.33 0.65 -28.87
N ILE A 246 1.59 0.63 -28.39
CA ILE A 246 1.96 0.00 -27.13
C ILE A 246 1.21 0.68 -25.99
N PHE A 247 0.60 -0.10 -25.10
CA PHE A 247 -0.15 0.41 -23.96
C PHE A 247 0.78 0.87 -22.82
N SER A 248 1.67 0.01 -22.36
CA SER A 248 2.65 0.35 -21.32
C SER A 248 4.05 -0.13 -21.69
N LYS A 249 5.06 0.74 -21.43
CA LYS A 249 6.47 0.37 -21.66
C LYS A 249 6.95 -0.64 -20.65
N TYR A 250 6.60 -0.44 -19.37
CA TYR A 250 7.04 -1.27 -18.27
C TYR A 250 5.85 -1.81 -17.49
N TRP A 251 5.81 -3.11 -17.33
CA TRP A 251 4.83 -3.82 -16.53
C TRP A 251 5.49 -4.30 -15.24
N MET A 252 4.98 -3.87 -14.10
CA MET A 252 5.58 -4.16 -12.81
C MET A 252 4.59 -4.85 -11.87
N HIS A 253 5.01 -5.95 -11.27
CA HIS A 253 4.15 -6.74 -10.39
C HIS A 253 4.83 -7.01 -9.04
N ASN A 254 4.13 -6.72 -7.94
CA ASN A 254 4.61 -7.11 -6.61
C ASN A 254 4.14 -8.51 -6.23
N GLY A 255 5.00 -9.23 -5.51
CA GLY A 255 4.71 -10.57 -4.99
C GLY A 255 3.58 -10.57 -3.96
N PHE A 256 3.03 -11.77 -3.72
CA PHE A 256 1.93 -11.99 -2.78
C PHE A 256 2.34 -11.82 -1.32
N VAL A 257 1.33 -11.70 -0.45
CA VAL A 257 1.47 -11.99 0.97
C VAL A 257 0.99 -13.41 1.20
N THR A 258 1.82 -14.19 1.89
CA THR A 258 1.50 -15.55 2.33
C THR A 258 1.36 -15.60 3.85
N ILE A 259 0.53 -16.51 4.34
CA ILE A 259 0.34 -16.81 5.75
C ILE A 259 0.44 -18.34 5.88
N ASN A 260 1.37 -18.84 6.67
CA ASN A 260 1.66 -20.27 6.77
C ASN A 260 1.97 -20.92 5.39
N LYS A 261 2.73 -20.18 4.57
CA LYS A 261 3.11 -20.58 3.18
C LYS A 261 1.92 -20.67 2.20
N GLU A 262 0.71 -20.30 2.61
CA GLU A 262 -0.47 -20.25 1.76
C GLU A 262 -0.81 -18.81 1.38
N LYS A 263 -1.33 -18.59 0.17
CA LYS A 263 -1.80 -17.25 -0.23
C LYS A 263 -2.91 -16.81 0.71
N MET A 264 -2.80 -15.58 1.24
CA MET A 264 -3.86 -14.97 2.05
C MET A 264 -5.16 -14.88 1.24
N SER A 265 -6.25 -15.44 1.76
CA SER A 265 -7.57 -15.38 1.13
C SER A 265 -8.70 -15.43 2.16
N LYS A 266 -9.86 -14.87 1.79
CA LYS A 266 -11.07 -14.91 2.63
C LYS A 266 -11.59 -16.33 2.83
N SER A 267 -11.46 -17.17 1.82
CA SER A 267 -11.92 -18.57 1.84
C SER A 267 -11.16 -19.43 2.85
N LEU A 268 -9.91 -19.08 3.13
CA LEU A 268 -9.05 -19.76 4.11
C LEU A 268 -9.15 -19.18 5.52
N ASN A 269 -10.01 -18.18 5.73
CA ASN A 269 -10.19 -17.48 7.01
C ASN A 269 -8.87 -16.95 7.63
N ASN A 270 -7.85 -16.68 6.79
CA ASN A 270 -6.55 -16.15 7.16
C ASN A 270 -6.39 -14.67 6.75
N PHE A 271 -7.50 -13.91 6.76
CA PHE A 271 -7.60 -12.56 6.23
C PHE A 271 -7.31 -11.51 7.32
N LEU A 272 -6.28 -10.69 7.08
CA LEU A 272 -5.89 -9.62 8.00
C LEU A 272 -6.20 -8.25 7.39
N THR A 273 -7.05 -7.46 8.08
CA THR A 273 -7.34 -6.09 7.65
C THR A 273 -6.23 -5.13 8.07
N ILE A 274 -6.05 -4.06 7.28
CA ILE A 274 -5.11 -2.97 7.64
C ILE A 274 -5.53 -2.32 8.95
N ASP A 275 -6.84 -2.14 9.18
CA ASP A 275 -7.37 -1.57 10.41
C ASP A 275 -6.96 -2.38 11.64
N ASP A 276 -6.99 -3.73 11.56
CA ASP A 276 -6.61 -4.59 12.69
C ASP A 276 -5.10 -4.59 12.93
N LEU A 277 -4.30 -4.47 11.88
CA LEU A 277 -2.86 -4.30 12.01
C LEU A 277 -2.51 -2.96 12.65
N LEU A 278 -3.17 -1.87 12.24
CA LEU A 278 -2.91 -0.53 12.78
C LEU A 278 -3.35 -0.34 14.23
N LYS A 279 -4.19 -1.24 14.79
CA LYS A 279 -4.48 -1.26 16.23
C LYS A 279 -3.30 -1.75 17.07
N LYS A 280 -2.42 -2.56 16.48
CA LYS A 280 -1.28 -3.20 17.17
C LYS A 280 0.06 -2.57 16.83
N TYR A 281 0.20 -2.07 15.60
CA TYR A 281 1.45 -1.62 15.01
C TYR A 281 1.26 -0.27 14.33
N ASP A 282 2.26 0.60 14.39
CA ASP A 282 2.26 1.86 13.62
C ASP A 282 2.57 1.63 12.13
N CYS A 283 2.39 2.68 11.34
CA CYS A 283 2.62 2.61 9.90
C CYS A 283 4.08 2.25 9.56
N ASN A 284 5.06 2.71 10.36
CA ASN A 284 6.47 2.46 10.09
C ASN A 284 6.83 0.98 10.26
N ALA A 285 6.21 0.30 11.25
CA ALA A 285 6.37 -1.14 11.45
C ALA A 285 5.84 -1.93 10.24
N ILE A 286 4.65 -1.58 9.74
CA ILE A 286 4.04 -2.25 8.58
C ILE A 286 4.87 -1.96 7.31
N ARG A 287 5.33 -0.72 7.12
CA ARG A 287 6.19 -0.36 5.99
C ARG A 287 7.51 -1.10 6.03
N LEU A 288 8.17 -1.14 7.19
CA LEU A 288 9.44 -1.86 7.32
C LEU A 288 9.28 -3.34 7.02
N PHE A 289 8.23 -3.99 7.58
CA PHE A 289 7.91 -5.39 7.29
C PHE A 289 7.79 -5.64 5.78
N ILE A 290 7.06 -4.78 5.08
CA ILE A 290 6.84 -4.92 3.63
C ILE A 290 8.13 -4.66 2.85
N LEU A 291 8.89 -3.62 3.19
CA LEU A 291 10.06 -3.16 2.43
C LEU A 291 11.34 -3.96 2.73
N THR A 292 11.34 -4.78 3.79
CA THR A 292 12.46 -5.69 4.08
C THR A 292 12.64 -6.76 3.00
N ASN A 293 11.57 -7.12 2.30
CA ASN A 293 11.61 -8.06 1.19
C ASN A 293 11.56 -7.33 -0.16
N HIS A 294 12.33 -7.82 -1.12
CA HIS A 294 12.26 -7.29 -2.50
C HIS A 294 10.82 -7.35 -3.02
N TYR A 295 10.37 -6.30 -3.75
CA TYR A 295 8.97 -6.17 -4.13
C TYR A 295 8.42 -7.35 -4.94
N ARG A 296 9.24 -8.00 -5.79
CA ARG A 296 8.85 -9.16 -6.59
C ARG A 296 8.69 -10.45 -5.79
N MET A 297 9.32 -10.55 -4.62
CA MET A 297 9.27 -11.76 -3.80
C MET A 297 8.01 -11.81 -2.95
N PRO A 298 7.46 -13.00 -2.69
CA PRO A 298 6.42 -13.15 -1.69
C PRO A 298 6.90 -12.68 -0.31
N VAL A 299 5.96 -12.17 0.49
CA VAL A 299 6.20 -11.81 1.90
C VAL A 299 5.42 -12.76 2.77
N GLU A 300 6.13 -13.53 3.58
CA GLU A 300 5.51 -14.39 4.58
C GLU A 300 5.15 -13.60 5.83
N PHE A 301 3.86 -13.55 6.15
CA PHE A 301 3.37 -12.91 7.36
C PHE A 301 3.37 -13.90 8.52
N ASN A 302 3.98 -13.47 9.62
CA ASN A 302 3.79 -14.02 10.96
C ASN A 302 3.98 -12.91 12.01
N ASP A 303 3.46 -13.10 13.21
CA ASP A 303 3.51 -12.09 14.28
C ASP A 303 4.96 -11.77 14.72
N GLU A 304 5.87 -12.73 14.65
CA GLU A 304 7.28 -12.56 15.00
C GLU A 304 7.99 -11.63 14.02
N ALA A 305 7.78 -11.81 12.71
CA ALA A 305 8.35 -10.96 11.67
C ALA A 305 7.85 -9.52 11.77
N LEU A 306 6.54 -9.32 12.05
CA LEU A 306 5.99 -7.99 12.20
C LEU A 306 6.44 -7.33 13.52
N THR A 307 6.61 -8.11 14.60
CA THR A 307 7.19 -7.63 15.88
C THR A 307 8.65 -7.21 15.68
N ALA A 308 9.45 -8.00 14.97
CA ALA A 308 10.82 -7.66 14.63
C ALA A 308 10.88 -6.37 13.78
N ALA A 309 9.99 -6.23 12.79
CA ALA A 309 9.86 -5.01 11.99
C ALA A 309 9.46 -3.80 12.85
N SER A 310 8.55 -3.97 13.82
CA SER A 310 8.17 -2.91 14.77
C SER A 310 9.37 -2.41 15.57
N ASN A 311 10.19 -3.33 16.09
CA ASN A 311 11.40 -2.98 16.83
C ASN A 311 12.44 -2.28 15.94
N GLY A 312 12.61 -2.76 14.70
CA GLY A 312 13.47 -2.11 13.71
C GLY A 312 12.99 -0.71 13.34
N ALA A 313 11.69 -0.52 13.13
CA ALA A 313 11.10 0.78 12.83
C ALA A 313 11.29 1.77 13.99
N LYS A 314 11.03 1.35 15.22
CA LYS A 314 11.29 2.18 16.42
C LYS A 314 12.75 2.60 16.50
N ARG A 315 13.69 1.70 16.20
CA ARG A 315 15.12 2.01 16.18
C ARG A 315 15.47 3.06 15.13
N LEU A 316 14.90 2.98 13.90
CA LEU A 316 15.08 3.99 12.86
C LEU A 316 14.51 5.35 13.26
N ILE A 317 13.24 5.35 13.71
CA ILE A 317 12.50 6.58 13.97
C ILE A 317 13.08 7.32 15.18
N ASN A 318 13.40 6.60 16.26
CA ASN A 318 13.94 7.22 17.49
C ASN A 318 15.40 7.68 17.33
N ALA A 319 16.15 7.16 16.36
CA ALA A 319 17.51 7.60 16.10
C ALA A 319 17.63 9.09 15.76
N VAL A 320 16.57 9.69 15.24
CA VAL A 320 16.55 11.13 14.91
C VAL A 320 15.93 11.99 16.02
N ALA A 321 15.46 11.38 17.12
CA ALA A 321 14.90 12.13 18.24
C ALA A 321 15.96 13.05 18.84
N GLY A 322 15.59 14.29 19.18
CA GLY A 322 16.51 15.27 19.74
C GLY A 322 17.39 16.04 18.74
N PHE A 323 17.38 15.67 17.47
CA PHE A 323 18.09 16.41 16.42
C PHE A 323 17.14 17.35 15.68
N ASP A 324 17.57 18.60 15.49
CA ASP A 324 16.80 19.56 14.71
C ASP A 324 16.84 19.23 13.21
N LYS A 325 15.77 19.61 12.50
CA LYS A 325 15.71 19.47 11.04
C LYS A 325 16.53 20.59 10.39
N ASN A 326 17.40 20.23 9.46
CA ASN A 326 18.11 21.16 8.58
C ASN A 326 18.26 20.56 7.18
N ASP A 327 18.82 21.30 6.22
CA ASP A 327 18.96 20.89 4.82
C ASP A 327 20.38 20.44 4.48
N ILE A 328 21.14 19.95 5.46
CA ILE A 328 22.50 19.43 5.26
C ILE A 328 22.45 17.91 5.30
N TYR A 329 22.95 17.28 4.25
CA TYR A 329 22.90 15.84 4.05
C TYR A 329 24.27 15.25 3.75
N ASP A 330 24.43 13.95 3.99
CA ASP A 330 25.64 13.20 3.66
C ASP A 330 25.51 12.64 2.22
N GLU A 331 26.19 13.30 1.29
CA GLU A 331 26.09 12.98 -0.15
C GLU A 331 26.54 11.56 -0.49
N ASP A 332 27.55 11.04 0.20
CA ASP A 332 28.02 9.65 0.00
C ASP A 332 26.90 8.65 0.35
N THR A 333 26.18 8.89 1.46
CA THR A 333 25.06 8.04 1.84
C THR A 333 23.88 8.18 0.88
N ILE A 334 23.61 9.39 0.34
CA ILE A 334 22.59 9.59 -0.69
C ILE A 334 22.95 8.76 -1.94
N LYS A 335 24.22 8.76 -2.34
CA LYS A 335 24.70 7.96 -3.48
C LYS A 335 24.51 6.46 -3.24
N ASP A 336 24.93 5.95 -2.08
CA ASP A 336 24.75 4.54 -1.72
C ASP A 336 23.26 4.14 -1.75
N PHE A 337 22.38 5.01 -1.24
CA PHE A 337 20.93 4.79 -1.27
C PHE A 337 20.38 4.76 -2.70
N LYS A 338 20.82 5.69 -3.56
CA LYS A 338 20.43 5.72 -4.98
C LYS A 338 20.90 4.46 -5.71
N GLU A 339 22.14 4.02 -5.48
CA GLU A 339 22.66 2.79 -6.07
C GLU A 339 21.82 1.56 -5.66
N ALA A 340 21.38 1.51 -4.39
CA ALA A 340 20.50 0.45 -3.91
C ALA A 340 19.13 0.49 -4.59
N MET A 341 18.51 1.65 -4.69
CA MET A 341 17.18 1.80 -5.27
C MET A 341 17.18 1.70 -6.80
N ASP A 342 18.26 2.11 -7.47
CA ASP A 342 18.46 1.95 -8.91
C ASP A 342 18.60 0.48 -9.35
N ASP A 343 18.90 -0.43 -8.41
CA ASP A 343 18.98 -1.88 -8.62
C ASP A 343 17.60 -2.53 -8.41
N ASP A 344 16.66 -2.29 -9.33
CA ASP A 344 15.30 -2.85 -9.33
C ASP A 344 14.53 -2.61 -8.03
N LEU A 345 14.60 -1.37 -7.50
CA LEU A 345 13.95 -0.97 -6.24
C LEU A 345 14.36 -1.88 -5.06
N ASN A 346 15.63 -2.12 -4.89
CA ASN A 346 16.16 -2.98 -3.83
C ASN A 346 16.05 -2.33 -2.45
N THR A 347 14.81 -2.28 -1.94
CA THR A 347 14.50 -1.67 -0.65
C THR A 347 15.22 -2.32 0.51
N SER A 348 15.56 -3.63 0.42
CA SER A 348 16.36 -4.32 1.44
C SER A 348 17.75 -3.72 1.56
N LYS A 349 18.43 -3.46 0.43
CA LYS A 349 19.75 -2.76 0.42
C LYS A 349 19.60 -1.32 0.89
N ALA A 350 18.56 -0.61 0.45
CA ALA A 350 18.29 0.76 0.88
C ALA A 350 18.05 0.87 2.40
N LEU A 351 17.30 -0.07 2.99
CA LEU A 351 17.14 -0.17 4.44
C LEU A 351 18.46 -0.43 5.18
N ALA A 352 19.34 -1.25 4.61
CA ALA A 352 20.68 -1.47 5.20
C ALA A 352 21.48 -0.15 5.25
N VAL A 353 21.37 0.71 4.23
CA VAL A 353 21.97 2.07 4.25
C VAL A 353 21.39 2.90 5.38
N LEU A 354 20.06 2.90 5.57
CA LEU A 354 19.41 3.64 6.67
C LEU A 354 19.86 3.14 8.05
N PHE A 355 19.99 1.82 8.25
CA PHE A 355 20.46 1.28 9.53
C PHE A 355 21.94 1.63 9.82
N LYS A 356 22.80 1.74 8.79
CA LYS A 356 24.16 2.27 8.97
C LYS A 356 24.16 3.72 9.47
N LEU A 357 23.22 4.56 9.02
CA LEU A 357 23.07 5.92 9.56
C LEU A 357 22.74 5.90 11.05
N VAL A 358 21.84 5.01 11.50
CA VAL A 358 21.54 4.85 12.94
C VAL A 358 22.81 4.54 13.76
N ASP A 359 23.67 3.68 13.23
CA ASP A 359 24.90 3.32 13.94
C ASP A 359 25.92 4.48 13.94
N LYS A 360 26.00 5.31 12.89
CA LYS A 360 26.80 6.54 12.85
C LYS A 360 26.27 7.57 13.85
N ILE A 361 24.96 7.80 13.91
CA ILE A 361 24.31 8.70 14.87
C ILE A 361 24.67 8.30 16.32
N LYS A 362 24.53 7.00 16.66
CA LYS A 362 24.88 6.49 17.98
C LYS A 362 26.35 6.69 18.38
N LYS A 363 27.24 6.67 17.39
CA LYS A 363 28.68 6.92 17.60
C LYS A 363 29.03 8.42 17.63
N ASN A 364 28.05 9.29 17.53
CA ASN A 364 28.17 10.74 17.42
C ASN A 364 29.06 11.19 16.25
N ASP A 365 29.10 10.39 15.16
CA ASP A 365 29.83 10.72 13.93
C ASP A 365 28.96 11.61 13.06
N ARG A 366 29.20 12.94 13.10
CA ARG A 366 28.39 13.96 12.40
C ARG A 366 26.88 13.73 12.59
N ALA A 367 26.45 13.47 13.84
CA ALA A 367 25.14 12.94 14.17
C ALA A 367 23.98 13.78 13.60
N ASP A 368 24.10 15.10 13.62
CA ASP A 368 23.08 16.03 13.06
C ASP A 368 22.87 15.78 11.55
N ILE A 369 23.98 15.70 10.80
CA ILE A 369 23.94 15.46 9.35
C ILE A 369 23.37 14.07 9.07
N MET A 370 23.80 13.06 9.84
CA MET A 370 23.32 11.69 9.69
C MET A 370 21.83 11.56 10.01
N ALA A 371 21.36 12.27 11.06
CA ALA A 371 19.94 12.29 11.42
C ALA A 371 19.07 12.96 10.33
N ASN A 372 19.54 14.06 9.75
CA ASN A 372 18.82 14.68 8.63
C ASN A 372 18.84 13.82 7.39
N THR A 373 19.96 13.20 7.05
CA THR A 373 20.06 12.25 5.94
C THR A 373 19.13 11.06 6.15
N LEU A 374 19.02 10.53 7.38
CA LEU A 374 18.11 9.45 7.72
C LEU A 374 16.63 9.85 7.52
N ARG A 375 16.23 11.07 7.96
CA ARG A 375 14.87 11.58 7.72
C ARG A 375 14.59 11.73 6.23
N TYR A 376 15.51 12.30 5.48
CA TYR A 376 15.38 12.56 4.05
C TYR A 376 15.20 11.25 3.27
N LEU A 377 16.12 10.31 3.40
CA LEU A 377 16.11 9.04 2.69
C LEU A 377 15.00 8.09 3.19
N GLY A 378 14.76 8.07 4.50
CA GLY A 378 13.64 7.32 5.08
C GLY A 378 12.29 7.86 4.62
N GLY A 379 12.16 9.16 4.39
CA GLY A 379 10.98 9.80 3.78
C GLY A 379 10.72 9.30 2.35
N VAL A 380 11.75 8.98 1.58
CA VAL A 380 11.63 8.35 0.25
C VAL A 380 11.02 6.94 0.36
N LEU A 381 11.35 6.20 1.41
CA LEU A 381 10.70 4.91 1.70
C LEU A 381 9.35 5.08 2.42
N GLY A 382 8.91 6.32 2.67
CA GLY A 382 7.64 6.68 3.27
C GLY A 382 7.57 6.48 4.78
N PHE A 383 8.70 6.40 5.49
CA PHE A 383 8.71 6.41 6.95
C PHE A 383 8.24 7.77 7.50
N ASN A 384 7.42 7.72 8.55
CA ASN A 384 6.93 8.89 9.25
C ASN A 384 7.79 9.15 10.49
N PHE A 385 8.69 10.12 10.41
CA PHE A 385 9.59 10.50 11.49
C PHE A 385 8.95 11.44 12.53
N ASP A 386 7.75 11.94 12.27
CA ASP A 386 7.01 12.75 13.26
C ASP A 386 6.48 11.87 14.43
N LEU A 387 6.53 10.55 14.26
CA LEU A 387 6.30 9.57 15.33
C LEU A 387 7.53 9.34 16.22
N ALA A 388 8.66 9.99 15.94
CA ALA A 388 9.85 9.91 16.80
C ALA A 388 9.48 10.38 18.21
N LYS A 389 9.67 9.52 19.20
CA LYS A 389 9.55 9.95 20.59
C LYS A 389 10.75 10.84 20.90
N LYS A 390 10.50 12.10 21.32
CA LYS A 390 11.54 12.85 22.03
C LYS A 390 11.93 12.00 23.23
N GLU A 391 13.19 11.56 23.29
CA GLU A 391 13.75 11.13 24.57
C GLU A 391 13.75 12.40 25.43
N VAL A 392 12.93 12.37 26.47
CA VAL A 392 12.88 13.48 27.43
C VAL A 392 14.22 13.49 28.13
N SER A 393 14.90 14.61 28.10
CA SER A 393 16.18 14.74 28.81
C SER A 393 15.98 14.44 30.30
N LYS A 394 17.03 13.96 30.97
CA LYS A 394 16.97 13.69 32.42
C LYS A 394 16.51 14.91 33.21
N GLU A 395 16.87 16.09 32.76
CA GLU A 395 16.46 17.39 33.36
C GLU A 395 14.98 17.70 33.12
N GLU A 396 14.46 17.40 31.93
CA GLU A 396 13.03 17.54 31.59
C GLU A 396 12.19 16.54 32.35
N LEU A 397 12.65 15.26 32.40
CA LEU A 397 11.99 14.23 33.17
C LEU A 397 11.93 14.61 34.64
N LEU A 398 13.02 15.12 35.21
CA LEU A 398 13.08 15.57 36.61
C LEU A 398 12.01 16.63 36.89
N LYS A 399 11.87 17.65 36.02
CA LYS A 399 10.84 18.69 36.17
C LYS A 399 9.41 18.12 36.12
N ILE A 400 9.17 17.10 35.26
CA ILE A 400 7.85 16.48 35.14
C ILE A 400 7.50 15.63 36.35
N VAL A 401 8.48 14.91 36.91
CA VAL A 401 8.26 14.02 38.06
C VAL A 401 8.46 14.71 39.40
N GLU A 402 8.99 15.92 39.45
CA GLU A 402 9.25 16.65 40.69
C GLU A 402 8.05 16.71 41.65
N PRO A 403 6.81 16.98 41.20
CA PRO A 403 5.64 16.95 42.06
C PRO A 403 5.34 15.55 42.63
N LEU A 404 5.75 14.47 41.93
CA LEU A 404 5.47 13.11 42.33
C LEU A 404 6.29 12.67 43.56
N TYR A 405 7.47 13.26 43.82
CA TYR A 405 8.25 12.97 45.03
C TYR A 405 7.46 13.30 46.30
N ASP A 406 6.85 14.47 46.32
CA ASP A 406 6.05 14.93 47.44
C ASP A 406 4.73 14.17 47.56
N GLU A 407 4.04 13.93 46.44
CA GLU A 407 2.75 13.21 46.33
C GLU A 407 2.86 11.74 46.81
N PHE A 408 3.97 11.08 46.50
CA PHE A 408 4.21 9.69 46.89
C PHE A 408 5.17 9.54 48.07
N SER A 409 5.54 10.62 48.75
CA SER A 409 6.45 10.65 49.91
C SER A 409 7.77 9.92 49.63
N VAL A 410 8.38 10.12 48.47
CA VAL A 410 9.65 9.53 48.06
C VAL A 410 10.77 10.58 48.20
N ASP A 411 11.94 10.15 48.65
CA ASP A 411 13.12 11.02 48.77
C ASP A 411 13.55 11.53 47.38
N LYS A 412 13.80 12.87 47.28
CA LYS A 412 14.23 13.53 46.05
C LYS A 412 15.64 13.11 45.56
N ALA A 413 16.38 12.36 46.40
CA ALA A 413 17.63 11.69 45.98
C ALA A 413 17.43 10.48 45.08
N VAL A 414 16.20 9.97 44.95
CA VAL A 414 15.88 8.85 44.06
C VAL A 414 15.84 9.33 42.61
N GLU A 415 16.53 8.64 41.71
CA GLU A 415 16.53 8.93 40.27
C GLU A 415 15.11 8.90 39.70
N PRO A 416 14.75 9.81 38.74
CA PRO A 416 13.41 9.92 38.16
C PRO A 416 12.82 8.61 37.64
N ASP A 417 13.62 7.81 36.92
CA ASP A 417 13.17 6.52 36.39
C ASP A 417 12.82 5.52 37.50
N LYS A 418 13.63 5.50 38.57
CA LYS A 418 13.38 4.63 39.76
C LYS A 418 12.16 5.09 40.56
N LEU A 419 11.86 6.40 40.55
CA LEU A 419 10.62 6.91 41.13
C LEU A 419 9.42 6.39 40.34
N LEU A 420 9.43 6.49 39.03
CA LEU A 420 8.34 5.98 38.21
C LEU A 420 8.17 4.48 38.32
N GLU A 421 9.25 3.71 38.34
CA GLU A 421 9.19 2.26 38.59
C GLU A 421 8.53 1.94 39.93
N ARG A 422 8.87 2.67 41.01
CA ARG A 422 8.22 2.50 42.33
C ARG A 422 6.73 2.78 42.29
N ILE A 423 6.32 3.88 41.64
CA ILE A 423 4.91 4.27 41.52
C ILE A 423 4.13 3.22 40.70
N ILE A 424 4.71 2.73 39.59
CA ILE A 424 4.11 1.66 38.80
C ILE A 424 3.97 0.36 39.59
N ASN A 425 4.96 0.01 40.44
CA ASN A 425 4.89 -1.15 41.30
C ASN A 425 3.82 -1.00 42.38
N LEU A 426 3.67 0.18 43.01
CA LEU A 426 2.57 0.47 43.92
C LEU A 426 1.20 0.26 43.31
N ARG A 427 1.04 0.72 42.06
CA ARG A 427 -0.21 0.48 41.29
C ARG A 427 -0.42 -0.99 40.99
N LYS A 428 0.63 -1.74 40.67
CA LYS A 428 0.57 -3.21 40.45
C LYS A 428 0.17 -3.95 41.72
N GLU A 429 0.70 -3.56 42.85
CA GLU A 429 0.31 -4.12 44.15
C GLU A 429 -1.14 -3.81 44.52
N ALA A 430 -1.61 -2.59 44.32
CA ALA A 430 -3.00 -2.20 44.51
C ALA A 430 -3.93 -3.08 43.64
N ARG A 431 -3.60 -3.31 42.38
CA ARG A 431 -4.37 -4.22 41.50
C ARG A 431 -4.36 -5.67 41.97
N ALA A 432 -3.21 -6.18 42.45
CA ALA A 432 -3.10 -7.53 42.96
C ALA A 432 -3.99 -7.74 44.23
N ASN A 433 -4.08 -6.68 45.04
CA ASN A 433 -4.93 -6.66 46.25
C ASN A 433 -6.39 -6.28 45.95
N LYS A 434 -6.77 -6.11 44.66
CA LYS A 434 -8.11 -5.70 44.22
C LYS A 434 -8.54 -4.30 44.72
N ASP A 435 -7.59 -3.48 45.10
CA ASP A 435 -7.80 -2.08 45.46
C ASP A 435 -7.82 -1.23 44.18
N TRP A 436 -8.96 -1.26 43.51
CA TRP A 436 -9.16 -0.56 42.22
C TRP A 436 -9.15 0.95 42.39
N ALA A 437 -9.66 1.44 43.54
CA ALA A 437 -9.70 2.88 43.81
C ALA A 437 -8.27 3.45 43.85
N LYS A 438 -7.37 2.84 44.58
CA LYS A 438 -5.96 3.24 44.67
C LYS A 438 -5.22 3.09 43.33
N SER A 439 -5.53 2.03 42.58
CA SER A 439 -4.95 1.84 41.23
C SER A 439 -5.34 2.95 40.27
N ASP A 440 -6.60 3.39 40.28
CA ASP A 440 -7.12 4.45 39.46
C ASP A 440 -6.60 5.84 39.92
N GLU A 441 -6.53 6.07 41.22
CA GLU A 441 -5.92 7.27 41.79
C GLU A 441 -4.47 7.47 41.31
N ILE A 442 -3.65 6.42 41.42
CA ILE A 442 -2.25 6.47 40.94
C ILE A 442 -2.19 6.79 39.44
N ARG A 443 -3.06 6.18 38.64
CA ARG A 443 -3.12 6.48 37.19
C ARG A 443 -3.47 7.92 36.92
N ASP A 444 -4.44 8.47 37.63
CA ASP A 444 -4.95 9.82 37.43
C ASP A 444 -3.93 10.87 37.93
N ILE A 445 -3.18 10.61 39.00
CA ILE A 445 -2.06 11.42 39.44
C ILE A 445 -0.97 11.49 38.37
N LEU A 446 -0.58 10.35 37.81
CA LEU A 446 0.42 10.29 36.74
C LEU A 446 -0.06 11.04 35.50
N LEU A 447 -1.33 10.86 35.11
CA LEU A 447 -1.92 11.52 33.93
C LEU A 447 -1.97 13.04 34.13
N LYS A 448 -2.32 13.53 35.30
CA LYS A 448 -2.30 14.95 35.69
C LYS A 448 -0.90 15.56 35.53
N ASN A 449 0.13 14.77 35.80
CA ASN A 449 1.53 15.14 35.59
C ASN A 449 2.06 14.77 34.20
N LYS A 450 1.19 14.64 33.20
CA LYS A 450 1.52 14.36 31.78
C LYS A 450 2.20 13.00 31.56
N ILE A 451 2.04 12.04 32.47
CA ILE A 451 2.58 10.69 32.34
C ILE A 451 1.43 9.72 32.09
N GLN A 452 1.38 9.14 30.91
CA GLN A 452 0.37 8.15 30.53
C GLN A 452 0.93 6.73 30.75
N LEU A 453 0.17 5.87 31.44
CA LEU A 453 0.48 4.47 31.57
C LEU A 453 -0.16 3.65 30.45
N ASN A 454 0.59 2.67 29.92
CA ASN A 454 0.13 1.73 28.91
C ASN A 454 0.28 0.30 29.48
N ASP A 455 -0.86 -0.33 29.81
CA ASP A 455 -0.90 -1.71 30.33
C ASP A 455 -0.87 -2.71 29.17
N SER A 456 -0.03 -3.74 29.28
CA SER A 456 0.04 -4.86 28.34
C SER A 456 0.14 -6.20 29.11
N LYS A 457 0.09 -7.32 28.39
CA LYS A 457 0.33 -8.65 28.99
C LYS A 457 1.77 -8.82 29.52
N GLU A 458 2.71 -8.03 28.97
CA GLU A 458 4.13 -8.07 29.31
C GLU A 458 4.48 -7.11 30.47
N GLY A 459 3.55 -6.27 30.88
CA GLY A 459 3.72 -5.30 31.97
C GLY A 459 3.13 -3.91 31.65
N THR A 460 3.35 -2.98 32.59
CA THR A 460 2.96 -1.56 32.44
C THR A 460 4.16 -0.75 31.97
N THR A 461 4.01 -0.04 30.86
CA THR A 461 4.97 0.97 30.37
C THR A 461 4.39 2.37 30.55
N TRP A 462 5.21 3.39 30.44
CA TRP A 462 4.78 4.77 30.54
C TRP A 462 5.31 5.62 29.39
N GLN A 463 4.65 6.74 29.14
CA GLN A 463 5.09 7.77 28.18
C GLN A 463 4.69 9.14 28.69
N ILE A 464 5.48 10.17 28.33
CA ILE A 464 5.13 11.57 28.57
C ILE A 464 4.23 12.05 27.44
N LEU A 465 3.16 12.80 27.80
CA LEU A 465 2.16 13.36 26.88
C LEU A 465 2.64 14.70 26.28
#